data_59a1ea1870dd8a8018b575f9943de8c3
#
_entry.id   59a1ea1870dd8a8018b575f9943de8c3
#
_cell.length_a   1.000
_cell.length_b   1.000
_cell.length_c   1.000
_cell.angle_alpha   90.00
_cell.angle_beta   90.00
_cell.angle_gamma   90.00
#
_symmetry.space_group_name_H-M   'P 1'
#
loop_
_entity.id
_entity.type
_entity.pdbx_description
1 polymer ?
#
loop_
_entity_poly.entity_id
_entity_poly.type
_entity_poly.pdbx_seq_one_letter_code
_entity_poly.pdbx_strand_id
1 'polypeptide(L)'
;ALVQGEIDSKLPFIQKNQRLIQEIERLEHKTRRPDILVDDELIFAFYDHLLAPDVCQTATLEAWYKTLSSEQQKALILSRDDLMRHEAAGVTTAVFPKALQWDGLTLPLSYHFEPGSPKDGVTLSVPLYAINQVDAVAAQWLVPGMLREKVQLLLKSLPQKLRRHCVPLPEYAQGFTHRHLAYLEQPKKPLLQALAEDIWNQTQTRVRDEDFKLETLPAHMFMIFKVVDEHGRMLSAGRNLQQLKAEHAGQAQTNFQHIASQDKQVLEFLDTEQIVDWSFGELPEVLEIKRKNQSFIGYPALI
;
A
#
# COMPACT_ATOMS: atom_id res chain seq x y z
N ALA A 1 -28.30 5.78 15.02
CA ALA A 1 -27.32 6.87 15.21
C ALA A 1 -25.96 6.34 15.74
N LEU A 2 -25.91 5.52 16.84
CA LEU A 2 -24.65 4.92 17.35
C LEU A 2 -23.99 4.02 16.32
N VAL A 3 -24.76 3.18 15.63
CA VAL A 3 -24.27 2.26 14.60
C VAL A 3 -23.73 3.01 13.40
N GLN A 4 -24.41 4.05 12.97
CA GLN A 4 -24.07 4.86 11.78
C GLN A 4 -23.07 5.98 12.06
N GLY A 5 -22.62 6.12 13.32
CA GLY A 5 -21.67 7.17 13.69
C GLY A 5 -22.22 8.61 13.69
N GLU A 6 -23.55 8.76 13.65
CA GLU A 6 -24.23 10.07 13.55
C GLU A 6 -24.50 10.73 14.92
N ILE A 7 -23.76 10.30 15.96
CA ILE A 7 -23.87 10.90 17.30
C ILE A 7 -22.73 11.91 17.51
N ASP A 8 -23.10 13.16 17.76
CA ASP A 8 -22.18 14.19 18.21
C ASP A 8 -21.97 14.09 19.74
N SER A 9 -21.06 13.21 20.16
CA SER A 9 -20.68 13.05 21.55
C SER A 9 -19.18 12.75 21.67
N LYS A 10 -18.57 13.29 22.74
CA LYS A 10 -17.15 13.09 23.06
C LYS A 10 -16.89 11.87 23.93
N LEU A 11 -17.86 11.01 24.15
CA LEU A 11 -17.71 9.81 24.98
C LEU A 11 -16.60 8.90 24.41
N PRO A 12 -15.68 8.41 25.25
CA PRO A 12 -14.48 7.69 24.79
C PRO A 12 -14.79 6.41 23.99
N PHE A 13 -15.85 5.68 24.37
CA PHE A 13 -16.23 4.44 23.70
C PHE A 13 -16.71 4.71 22.27
N ILE A 14 -17.49 5.76 22.04
CA ILE A 14 -18.00 6.15 20.70
C ILE A 14 -16.84 6.39 19.75
N GLN A 15 -15.87 7.22 20.18
CA GLN A 15 -14.71 7.54 19.37
C GLN A 15 -13.83 6.31 19.07
N LYS A 16 -13.68 5.40 20.05
CA LYS A 16 -12.91 4.16 19.89
C LYS A 16 -13.60 3.22 18.90
N ASN A 17 -14.92 3.03 19.06
CA ASN A 17 -15.70 2.13 18.22
C ASN A 17 -15.77 2.65 16.77
N GLN A 18 -16.00 3.94 16.57
CA GLN A 18 -15.97 4.55 15.24
C GLN A 18 -14.61 4.38 14.54
N ARG A 19 -13.50 4.57 15.27
CA ARG A 19 -12.15 4.34 14.72
C ARG A 19 -11.94 2.89 14.32
N LEU A 20 -12.42 1.96 15.15
CA LEU A 20 -12.29 0.53 14.86
C LEU A 20 -13.15 0.12 13.65
N ILE A 21 -14.39 0.59 13.55
CA ILE A 21 -15.26 0.37 12.39
C ILE A 21 -14.58 0.89 11.12
N GLN A 22 -14.12 2.15 11.13
CA GLN A 22 -13.40 2.71 9.99
C GLN A 22 -12.10 1.96 9.64
N GLU A 23 -11.43 1.37 10.62
CA GLU A 23 -10.26 0.53 10.36
C GLU A 23 -10.67 -0.75 9.61
N ILE A 24 -11.77 -1.38 9.99
CA ILE A 24 -12.26 -2.60 9.35
C ILE A 24 -12.83 -2.29 7.95
N GLU A 25 -13.57 -1.21 7.76
CA GLU A 25 -14.00 -0.74 6.44
C GLU A 25 -12.80 -0.51 5.49
N ARG A 26 -11.72 0.08 6.02
CA ARG A 26 -10.47 0.22 5.25
C ARG A 26 -9.84 -1.14 4.90
N LEU A 27 -10.01 -2.15 5.75
CA LEU A 27 -9.57 -3.51 5.44
C LEU A 27 -10.41 -4.14 4.33
N GLU A 28 -11.72 -3.92 4.31
CA GLU A 28 -12.59 -4.34 3.20
C GLU A 28 -12.11 -3.77 1.86
N HIS A 29 -11.85 -2.47 1.82
CA HIS A 29 -11.28 -1.84 0.63
C HIS A 29 -9.93 -2.43 0.22
N LYS A 30 -9.04 -2.69 1.20
CA LYS A 30 -7.71 -3.26 0.94
C LYS A 30 -7.77 -4.68 0.38
N THR A 31 -8.65 -5.49 0.95
CA THR A 31 -8.78 -6.91 0.62
C THR A 31 -9.71 -7.17 -0.54
N ARG A 32 -10.44 -6.14 -1.00
CA ARG A 32 -11.49 -6.24 -2.00
C ARG A 32 -12.63 -7.20 -1.58
N ARG A 33 -12.82 -7.33 -0.28
CA ARG A 33 -13.86 -8.15 0.33
C ARG A 33 -14.85 -7.26 1.07
N PRO A 34 -16.08 -7.09 0.58
CA PRO A 34 -17.10 -6.24 1.21
C PRO A 34 -17.80 -6.92 2.40
N ASP A 35 -17.36 -8.11 2.77
CA ASP A 35 -18.00 -8.99 3.75
C ASP A 35 -17.17 -9.22 5.02
N ILE A 36 -16.23 -8.33 5.32
CA ILE A 36 -15.35 -8.46 6.50
C ILE A 36 -16.02 -7.89 7.74
N LEU A 37 -16.64 -6.70 7.60
CA LEU A 37 -17.39 -6.07 8.67
C LEU A 37 -18.70 -6.81 8.89
N VAL A 38 -19.10 -6.96 10.14
CA VAL A 38 -20.43 -7.47 10.48
C VAL A 38 -21.51 -6.49 10.08
N ASP A 39 -22.73 -6.98 9.87
CA ASP A 39 -23.86 -6.14 9.50
C ASP A 39 -24.25 -5.18 10.63
N ASP A 40 -24.78 -4.02 10.25
CA ASP A 40 -25.29 -3.00 11.18
C ASP A 40 -26.25 -3.58 12.24
N GLU A 41 -27.01 -4.63 11.89
CA GLU A 41 -27.91 -5.31 12.80
C GLU A 41 -27.19 -5.98 14.00
N LEU A 42 -26.01 -6.53 13.77
CA LEU A 42 -25.18 -7.12 14.84
C LEU A 42 -24.58 -6.04 15.75
N ILE A 43 -24.13 -4.94 15.16
CA ILE A 43 -23.64 -3.78 15.93
C ILE A 43 -24.80 -3.17 16.73
N PHE A 44 -25.99 -3.08 16.12
CA PHE A 44 -27.20 -2.63 16.81
C PHE A 44 -27.53 -3.55 17.99
N ALA A 45 -27.57 -4.86 17.78
CA ALA A 45 -27.86 -5.82 18.84
C ALA A 45 -26.87 -5.74 20.01
N PHE A 46 -25.58 -5.51 19.73
CA PHE A 46 -24.57 -5.27 20.75
C PHE A 46 -24.93 -4.07 21.65
N TYR A 47 -25.28 -2.95 21.06
CA TYR A 47 -25.67 -1.76 21.83
C TYR A 47 -27.02 -1.92 22.52
N ASP A 48 -28.01 -2.52 21.85
CA ASP A 48 -29.35 -2.75 22.39
C ASP A 48 -29.34 -3.59 23.66
N HIS A 49 -28.41 -4.55 23.71
CA HIS A 49 -28.23 -5.40 24.91
C HIS A 49 -27.58 -4.67 26.09
N LEU A 50 -26.77 -3.65 25.85
CA LEU A 50 -25.98 -2.97 26.87
C LEU A 50 -26.59 -1.65 27.34
N LEU A 51 -27.34 -0.96 26.48
CA LEU A 51 -27.94 0.33 26.79
C LEU A 51 -29.20 0.17 27.64
N ALA A 52 -29.41 1.10 28.56
CA ALA A 52 -30.66 1.16 29.31
C ALA A 52 -31.82 1.61 28.38
N PRO A 53 -33.04 1.09 28.56
CA PRO A 53 -34.20 1.35 27.68
C PRO A 53 -34.60 2.82 27.54
N ASP A 54 -34.24 3.67 28.50
CA ASP A 54 -34.52 5.10 28.56
C ASP A 54 -33.45 5.97 27.88
N VAL A 55 -32.37 5.36 27.38
CA VAL A 55 -31.29 6.07 26.71
C VAL A 55 -31.62 6.27 25.24
N CYS A 56 -32.39 7.31 24.92
CA CYS A 56 -32.88 7.60 23.57
C CYS A 56 -32.24 8.86 22.93
N GLN A 57 -31.49 9.64 23.69
CA GLN A 57 -30.90 10.91 23.26
C GLN A 57 -29.45 11.02 23.72
N THR A 58 -28.66 11.88 23.03
CA THR A 58 -27.25 12.10 23.40
C THR A 58 -27.09 12.54 24.86
N ALA A 59 -27.96 13.42 25.32
CA ALA A 59 -27.92 13.93 26.71
C ALA A 59 -28.20 12.81 27.75
N THR A 60 -29.18 11.94 27.47
CA THR A 60 -29.50 10.80 28.33
C THR A 60 -28.38 9.75 28.32
N LEU A 61 -27.76 9.53 27.16
CA LEU A 61 -26.58 8.65 27.01
C LEU A 61 -25.39 9.16 27.83
N GLU A 62 -25.10 10.46 27.76
CA GLU A 62 -23.97 11.05 28.50
C GLU A 62 -24.21 11.05 30.03
N ALA A 63 -25.46 11.28 30.45
CA ALA A 63 -25.83 11.20 31.85
C ALA A 63 -25.72 9.76 32.37
N TRP A 64 -26.27 8.80 31.63
CA TRP A 64 -26.23 7.38 31.96
C TRP A 64 -24.78 6.85 31.98
N TYR A 65 -23.95 7.19 31.01
CA TYR A 65 -22.55 6.77 30.95
C TYR A 65 -21.75 7.17 32.20
N LYS A 66 -22.04 8.32 32.82
CA LYS A 66 -21.41 8.78 34.03
C LYS A 66 -21.79 7.95 35.26
N THR A 67 -22.89 7.22 35.22
CA THR A 67 -23.34 6.35 36.34
C THR A 67 -22.72 4.96 36.26
N LEU A 68 -22.08 4.61 35.11
CA LEU A 68 -21.49 3.30 34.91
C LEU A 68 -20.18 3.10 35.65
N SER A 69 -19.96 1.88 36.13
CA SER A 69 -18.65 1.46 36.65
C SER A 69 -17.60 1.39 35.50
N SER A 70 -16.33 1.41 35.87
CA SER A 70 -15.25 1.28 34.88
C SER A 70 -15.32 -0.02 34.06
N GLU A 71 -15.83 -1.09 34.61
CA GLU A 71 -16.03 -2.37 33.89
C GLU A 71 -17.15 -2.28 32.88
N GLN A 72 -18.28 -1.67 33.28
CA GLN A 72 -19.43 -1.42 32.38
C GLN A 72 -19.04 -0.47 31.23
N GLN A 73 -18.26 0.57 31.51
CA GLN A 73 -17.75 1.48 30.47
C GLN A 73 -16.83 0.76 29.48
N LYS A 74 -16.01 -0.21 29.93
CA LYS A 74 -15.17 -1.03 29.07
C LYS A 74 -16.00 -1.99 28.22
N ALA A 75 -17.09 -2.53 28.74
CA ALA A 75 -17.98 -3.44 28.02
C ALA A 75 -18.66 -2.78 26.79
N LEU A 76 -18.75 -1.43 26.77
CA LEU A 76 -19.26 -0.66 25.62
C LEU A 76 -18.25 -0.53 24.47
N ILE A 77 -17.00 -0.94 24.67
CA ILE A 77 -15.97 -0.88 23.64
C ILE A 77 -16.01 -2.16 22.84
N LEU A 78 -16.31 -2.03 21.55
CA LEU A 78 -16.27 -3.13 20.58
C LEU A 78 -14.84 -3.66 20.44
N SER A 79 -14.72 -4.97 20.37
CA SER A 79 -13.48 -5.63 19.99
C SER A 79 -13.44 -5.89 18.48
N ARG A 80 -12.27 -6.23 17.97
CA ARG A 80 -12.12 -6.60 16.57
C ARG A 80 -12.89 -7.88 16.24
N ASP A 81 -12.96 -8.80 17.19
CA ASP A 81 -13.68 -10.08 17.02
C ASP A 81 -15.20 -9.85 16.97
N ASP A 82 -15.72 -8.83 17.64
CA ASP A 82 -17.15 -8.46 17.57
C ASP A 82 -17.54 -7.87 16.20
N LEU A 83 -16.58 -7.24 15.51
CA LEU A 83 -16.82 -6.51 14.26
C LEU A 83 -16.37 -7.27 13.01
N MET A 84 -15.59 -8.33 13.14
CA MET A 84 -15.10 -9.10 11.99
C MET A 84 -15.80 -10.46 11.89
N ARG A 85 -16.26 -10.80 10.69
CA ARG A 85 -16.75 -12.16 10.42
C ARG A 85 -15.59 -13.15 10.52
N HIS A 86 -15.84 -14.33 11.07
CA HIS A 86 -14.80 -15.36 11.30
C HIS A 86 -14.03 -15.77 10.04
N GLU A 87 -14.60 -15.59 8.87
CA GLU A 87 -13.97 -15.88 7.58
C GLU A 87 -12.88 -14.88 7.16
N ALA A 88 -12.75 -13.77 7.86
CA ALA A 88 -11.75 -12.74 7.58
C ALA A 88 -10.41 -12.96 8.31
N ALA A 89 -10.25 -14.11 8.99
CA ALA A 89 -9.01 -14.49 9.65
C ALA A 89 -7.84 -14.52 8.64
N GLY A 90 -6.77 -13.77 8.91
CA GLY A 90 -5.59 -13.68 8.05
C GLY A 90 -5.43 -12.36 7.30
N VAL A 91 -6.41 -11.45 7.36
CA VAL A 91 -6.26 -10.09 6.84
C VAL A 91 -5.50 -9.24 7.86
N THR A 92 -4.21 -9.06 7.65
CA THR A 92 -3.34 -8.29 8.53
C THR A 92 -2.76 -7.08 7.81
N THR A 93 -2.29 -6.10 8.59
CA THR A 93 -1.52 -4.97 8.06
C THR A 93 -0.20 -5.40 7.41
N ALA A 94 0.29 -6.61 7.70
CA ALA A 94 1.49 -7.16 7.08
C ALA A 94 1.26 -7.49 5.58
N VAL A 95 0.08 -8.02 5.23
CA VAL A 95 -0.23 -8.34 3.82
C VAL A 95 -0.76 -7.14 3.04
N PHE A 96 -1.31 -6.13 3.73
CA PHE A 96 -1.75 -4.85 3.15
C PHE A 96 -1.08 -3.67 3.88
N PRO A 97 0.21 -3.42 3.63
CA PRO A 97 0.97 -2.40 4.33
C PRO A 97 0.43 -0.98 4.06
N LYS A 98 0.65 -0.07 5.00
CA LYS A 98 0.30 1.35 4.82
C LYS A 98 1.30 2.12 3.97
N ALA A 99 2.50 1.59 3.81
CA ALA A 99 3.58 2.17 3.01
C ALA A 99 4.50 1.07 2.50
N LEU A 100 5.19 1.33 1.40
CA LEU A 100 6.33 0.54 0.93
C LEU A 100 7.64 1.20 1.35
N GLN A 101 8.62 0.37 1.67
CA GLN A 101 9.98 0.78 2.00
C GLN A 101 10.89 0.42 0.82
N TRP A 102 11.42 1.41 0.10
CA TRP A 102 12.36 1.20 -1.00
C TRP A 102 13.57 2.12 -0.84
N ASP A 103 14.75 1.53 -0.72
CA ASP A 103 16.03 2.23 -0.67
C ASP A 103 16.03 3.49 0.25
N GLY A 104 15.51 3.32 1.46
CA GLY A 104 15.38 4.41 2.44
C GLY A 104 14.17 5.33 2.25
N LEU A 105 13.38 5.13 1.17
CA LEU A 105 12.14 5.86 0.94
C LEU A 105 10.96 5.14 1.59
N THR A 106 10.14 5.88 2.31
CA THR A 106 8.84 5.41 2.80
C THR A 106 7.74 6.03 1.95
N LEU A 107 7.15 5.23 1.07
CA LEU A 107 6.13 5.67 0.12
C LEU A 107 4.75 5.21 0.58
N PRO A 108 3.83 6.14 0.89
CA PRO A 108 2.50 5.80 1.37
C PRO A 108 1.66 5.05 0.34
N LEU A 109 0.93 4.03 0.81
CA LEU A 109 -0.05 3.29 0.01
C LEU A 109 -1.47 3.66 0.42
N SER A 110 -2.33 3.78 -0.56
CA SER A 110 -3.79 3.82 -0.38
C SER A 110 -4.46 2.74 -1.21
N TYR A 111 -5.58 2.26 -0.72
CA TYR A 111 -6.33 1.16 -1.31
C TYR A 111 -7.74 1.66 -1.60
N HIS A 112 -8.23 1.37 -2.79
CA HIS A 112 -9.58 1.74 -3.21
C HIS A 112 -10.25 0.55 -3.86
N PHE A 113 -11.47 0.27 -3.44
CA PHE A 113 -12.28 -0.80 -3.99
C PHE A 113 -13.52 -0.20 -4.66
N GLU A 114 -13.45 -0.03 -5.96
CA GLU A 114 -14.56 0.46 -6.78
C GLU A 114 -14.42 -0.15 -8.18
N PRO A 115 -14.99 -1.35 -8.38
CA PRO A 115 -14.87 -2.04 -9.67
C PRO A 115 -15.32 -1.18 -10.84
N GLY A 116 -14.47 -1.04 -11.85
CA GLY A 116 -14.71 -0.18 -13.02
C GLY A 116 -14.24 1.27 -12.88
N SER A 117 -13.85 1.71 -11.70
CA SER A 117 -13.26 3.04 -11.48
C SER A 117 -11.79 3.07 -11.93
N PRO A 118 -11.31 4.17 -12.53
CA PRO A 118 -9.87 4.36 -12.78
C PRO A 118 -9.00 4.31 -11.51
N LYS A 119 -9.61 4.59 -10.35
CA LYS A 119 -8.94 4.59 -9.04
C LYS A 119 -8.93 3.23 -8.36
N ASP A 120 -9.60 2.23 -8.93
CA ASP A 120 -9.70 0.88 -8.35
C ASP A 120 -8.33 0.21 -8.24
N GLY A 121 -7.97 -0.27 -7.06
CA GLY A 121 -6.72 -0.96 -6.76
C GLY A 121 -5.82 -0.28 -5.74
N VAL A 122 -4.52 -0.51 -5.86
CA VAL A 122 -3.48 0.03 -4.98
C VAL A 122 -2.86 1.26 -5.60
N THR A 123 -2.80 2.35 -4.85
CA THR A 123 -2.15 3.60 -5.25
C THR A 123 -0.92 3.86 -4.38
N LEU A 124 0.23 4.02 -5.01
CA LEU A 124 1.47 4.46 -4.40
C LEU A 124 1.59 5.97 -4.54
N SER A 125 1.68 6.68 -3.43
CA SER A 125 1.93 8.13 -3.44
C SER A 125 3.43 8.38 -3.51
N VAL A 126 3.86 9.04 -4.60
CA VAL A 126 5.26 9.27 -4.92
C VAL A 126 5.52 10.78 -4.93
N PRO A 127 6.37 11.30 -4.02
CA PRO A 127 6.82 12.67 -4.11
C PRO A 127 7.57 12.93 -5.42
N LEU A 128 7.39 14.11 -6.02
CA LEU A 128 7.98 14.46 -7.31
C LEU A 128 9.49 14.22 -7.35
N TYR A 129 10.21 14.60 -6.30
CA TYR A 129 11.67 14.42 -6.21
C TYR A 129 12.12 12.95 -6.16
N ALA A 130 11.23 12.04 -5.75
CA ALA A 130 11.53 10.61 -5.61
C ALA A 130 11.08 9.76 -6.80
N ILE A 131 10.44 10.35 -7.83
CA ILE A 131 9.82 9.60 -8.93
C ILE A 131 10.83 8.73 -9.68
N ASN A 132 12.06 9.21 -9.85
CA ASN A 132 13.12 8.48 -10.55
C ASN A 132 13.64 7.28 -9.77
N GLN A 133 13.51 7.30 -8.43
CA GLN A 133 13.95 6.22 -7.53
C GLN A 133 12.91 5.13 -7.36
N VAL A 134 11.68 5.33 -7.87
CA VAL A 134 10.63 4.31 -7.82
C VAL A 134 11.04 3.11 -8.67
N ASP A 135 11.15 1.94 -8.02
CA ASP A 135 11.50 0.70 -8.68
C ASP A 135 10.30 0.11 -9.43
N ALA A 136 10.40 0.11 -10.76
CA ALA A 136 9.39 -0.48 -11.64
C ALA A 136 9.29 -2.01 -11.47
N VAL A 137 10.37 -2.69 -11.09
CA VAL A 137 10.40 -4.13 -10.86
C VAL A 137 9.63 -4.47 -9.59
N ALA A 138 9.91 -3.76 -8.49
CA ALA A 138 9.20 -3.94 -7.24
C ALA A 138 7.71 -3.64 -7.37
N ALA A 139 7.34 -2.61 -8.13
CA ALA A 139 5.94 -2.26 -8.37
C ALA A 139 5.12 -3.36 -9.07
N GLN A 140 5.76 -4.23 -9.87
CA GLN A 140 5.10 -5.36 -10.52
C GLN A 140 4.56 -6.39 -9.52
N TRP A 141 5.20 -6.52 -8.36
CA TRP A 141 4.82 -7.48 -7.32
C TRP A 141 3.61 -7.02 -6.50
N LEU A 142 3.18 -5.78 -6.66
CA LEU A 142 2.11 -5.15 -5.89
C LEU A 142 2.39 -5.20 -4.37
N VAL A 143 1.39 -5.67 -3.62
CA VAL A 143 1.47 -5.90 -2.19
C VAL A 143 1.22 -7.38 -1.88
N PRO A 144 1.75 -7.93 -0.78
CA PRO A 144 1.63 -9.35 -0.47
C PRO A 144 0.20 -9.89 -0.56
N GLY A 145 -0.79 -9.13 -0.07
CA GLY A 145 -2.19 -9.54 -0.07
C GLY A 145 -2.84 -9.66 -1.46
N MET A 146 -2.28 -9.02 -2.48
CA MET A 146 -2.79 -9.09 -3.86
C MET A 146 -1.96 -10.01 -4.77
N LEU A 147 -0.75 -10.39 -4.33
CA LEU A 147 0.17 -11.15 -5.17
C LEU A 147 -0.40 -12.52 -5.58
N ARG A 148 -1.04 -13.24 -4.64
CA ARG A 148 -1.63 -14.56 -4.93
C ARG A 148 -2.66 -14.47 -6.05
N GLU A 149 -3.58 -13.51 -5.98
CA GLU A 149 -4.60 -13.30 -7.01
C GLU A 149 -3.96 -12.92 -8.35
N LYS A 150 -3.00 -12.00 -8.34
CA LYS A 150 -2.28 -11.60 -9.56
C LYS A 150 -1.59 -12.79 -10.22
N VAL A 151 -0.87 -13.60 -9.45
CA VAL A 151 -0.21 -14.82 -9.97
C VAL A 151 -1.23 -15.80 -10.53
N GLN A 152 -2.35 -16.03 -9.85
CA GLN A 152 -3.41 -16.91 -10.35
C GLN A 152 -3.97 -16.41 -11.69
N LEU A 153 -4.18 -15.10 -11.86
CA LEU A 153 -4.64 -14.50 -13.09
C LEU A 153 -3.59 -14.59 -14.21
N LEU A 154 -2.31 -14.37 -13.89
CA LEU A 154 -1.20 -14.58 -14.83
C LEU A 154 -1.14 -16.02 -15.33
N LEU A 155 -1.22 -17.00 -14.43
CA LEU A 155 -1.28 -18.41 -14.81
C LEU A 155 -2.51 -18.73 -15.69
N LYS A 156 -3.67 -18.12 -15.36
CA LYS A 156 -4.90 -18.28 -16.14
C LYS A 156 -4.76 -17.71 -17.55
N SER A 157 -3.95 -16.68 -17.74
CA SER A 157 -3.70 -16.04 -19.05
C SER A 157 -2.83 -16.87 -19.99
N LEU A 158 -2.08 -17.83 -19.45
CA LEU A 158 -1.23 -18.72 -20.26
C LEU A 158 -2.02 -19.57 -21.26
N PRO A 159 -1.43 -19.89 -22.41
CA PRO A 159 -1.97 -20.89 -23.33
C PRO A 159 -2.25 -22.22 -22.61
N GLN A 160 -3.34 -22.90 -22.99
CA GLN A 160 -3.79 -24.13 -22.33
C GLN A 160 -2.69 -25.21 -22.23
N LYS A 161 -1.84 -25.32 -23.25
CA LYS A 161 -0.71 -26.27 -23.27
C LYS A 161 0.29 -26.05 -22.13
N LEU A 162 0.51 -24.79 -21.75
CA LEU A 162 1.43 -24.43 -20.66
C LEU A 162 0.69 -24.45 -19.31
N ARG A 163 -0.50 -23.84 -19.25
CA ARG A 163 -1.33 -23.73 -18.04
C ARG A 163 -1.65 -25.07 -17.37
N ARG A 164 -1.85 -26.14 -18.15
CA ARG A 164 -2.16 -27.48 -17.62
C ARG A 164 -1.14 -28.01 -16.63
N HIS A 165 0.12 -27.54 -16.70
CA HIS A 165 1.20 -27.97 -15.81
C HIS A 165 1.18 -27.24 -14.47
N CYS A 166 0.37 -26.17 -14.35
CA CYS A 166 0.24 -25.36 -13.15
C CYS A 166 -1.09 -25.59 -12.40
N VAL A 167 -1.83 -26.65 -12.78
CA VAL A 167 -3.14 -26.97 -12.16
C VAL A 167 -2.95 -27.78 -10.88
N PRO A 168 -3.66 -27.48 -9.78
CA PRO A 168 -4.69 -26.41 -9.60
C PRO A 168 -4.08 -25.01 -9.45
N LEU A 169 -4.58 -24.04 -10.21
CA LEU A 169 -4.01 -22.67 -10.25
C LEU A 169 -3.99 -21.95 -8.89
N PRO A 170 -5.05 -22.04 -8.04
CA PRO A 170 -5.05 -21.39 -6.73
C PRO A 170 -3.95 -21.93 -5.80
N GLU A 171 -3.71 -23.25 -5.83
CA GLU A 171 -2.69 -23.91 -5.03
C GLU A 171 -1.29 -23.56 -5.53
N TYR A 172 -1.09 -23.54 -6.85
CA TYR A 172 0.17 -23.12 -7.46
C TYR A 172 0.49 -21.68 -7.08
N ALA A 173 -0.46 -20.76 -7.20
CA ALA A 173 -0.29 -19.36 -6.85
C ALA A 173 0.04 -19.16 -5.36
N GLN A 174 -0.60 -19.93 -4.48
CA GLN A 174 -0.28 -19.96 -3.05
C GLN A 174 1.15 -20.46 -2.81
N GLY A 175 1.54 -21.57 -3.44
CA GLY A 175 2.89 -22.13 -3.34
C GLY A 175 3.95 -21.16 -3.85
N PHE A 176 3.71 -20.47 -4.99
CA PHE A 176 4.56 -19.41 -5.51
C PHE A 176 4.76 -18.29 -4.47
N THR A 177 3.68 -17.78 -3.91
CA THR A 177 3.75 -16.71 -2.89
C THR A 177 4.59 -17.15 -1.69
N HIS A 178 4.41 -18.37 -1.21
CA HIS A 178 5.21 -18.91 -0.11
C HIS A 178 6.71 -19.02 -0.44
N ARG A 179 7.05 -19.51 -1.64
CA ARG A 179 8.44 -19.66 -2.07
C ARG A 179 9.16 -18.32 -2.26
N HIS A 180 8.39 -17.26 -2.52
CA HIS A 180 8.93 -15.94 -2.82
C HIS A 180 8.65 -14.89 -1.72
N LEU A 181 8.31 -15.32 -0.50
CA LEU A 181 8.04 -14.39 0.62
C LEU A 181 9.20 -13.42 0.88
N ALA A 182 10.43 -13.88 0.84
CA ALA A 182 11.62 -13.05 1.02
C ALA A 182 11.83 -12.01 -0.09
N TYR A 183 11.26 -12.24 -1.28
CA TYR A 183 11.33 -11.28 -2.40
C TYR A 183 10.32 -10.14 -2.28
N LEU A 184 9.30 -10.27 -1.43
CA LEU A 184 8.26 -9.25 -1.29
C LEU A 184 8.78 -7.97 -0.63
N GLU A 185 9.82 -8.06 0.18
CA GLU A 185 10.45 -6.89 0.81
C GLU A 185 11.35 -6.14 -0.17
N GLN A 186 12.12 -6.85 -1.00
CA GLN A 186 12.99 -6.28 -2.02
C GLN A 186 13.03 -7.17 -3.27
N PRO A 187 12.06 -7.05 -4.19
CA PRO A 187 12.04 -7.84 -5.40
C PRO A 187 13.23 -7.50 -6.30
N LYS A 188 14.08 -8.49 -6.58
CA LYS A 188 15.28 -8.33 -7.43
C LYS A 188 15.03 -8.66 -8.90
N LYS A 189 13.87 -9.26 -9.21
CA LYS A 189 13.50 -9.72 -10.57
C LYS A 189 12.10 -9.28 -10.94
N PRO A 190 11.83 -9.00 -12.23
CA PRO A 190 10.48 -8.84 -12.74
C PRO A 190 9.59 -10.03 -12.38
N LEU A 191 8.33 -9.77 -12.03
CA LEU A 191 7.39 -10.81 -11.58
C LEU A 191 7.22 -11.91 -12.62
N LEU A 192 7.11 -11.56 -13.91
CA LEU A 192 6.93 -12.55 -14.99
C LEU A 192 8.14 -13.47 -15.10
N GLN A 193 9.34 -12.91 -15.02
CA GLN A 193 10.57 -13.71 -15.05
C GLN A 193 10.66 -14.65 -13.85
N ALA A 194 10.35 -14.15 -12.63
CA ALA A 194 10.34 -14.98 -11.44
C ALA A 194 9.29 -16.12 -11.54
N LEU A 195 8.12 -15.82 -12.10
CA LEU A 195 7.06 -16.82 -12.31
C LEU A 195 7.43 -17.83 -13.37
N ALA A 196 8.06 -17.42 -14.47
CA ALA A 196 8.53 -18.32 -15.53
C ALA A 196 9.63 -19.26 -15.02
N GLU A 197 10.58 -18.75 -14.24
CA GLU A 197 11.62 -19.55 -13.58
C GLU A 197 11.03 -20.55 -12.57
N ASP A 198 10.04 -20.12 -11.79
CA ASP A 198 9.35 -20.99 -10.84
C ASP A 198 8.60 -22.12 -11.56
N ILE A 199 7.89 -21.82 -12.65
CA ILE A 199 7.22 -22.84 -13.48
C ILE A 199 8.24 -23.83 -14.02
N TRP A 200 9.37 -23.36 -14.53
CA TRP A 200 10.43 -24.23 -14.99
C TRP A 200 10.93 -25.14 -13.87
N ASN A 201 11.22 -24.61 -12.71
CA ASN A 201 11.74 -25.36 -11.58
C ASN A 201 10.76 -26.43 -11.06
N GLN A 202 9.45 -26.12 -11.05
CA GLN A 202 8.42 -27.02 -10.55
C GLN A 202 7.96 -28.05 -11.59
N THR A 203 7.93 -27.69 -12.86
CA THR A 203 7.23 -28.49 -13.91
C THR A 203 8.10 -28.84 -15.09
N GLN A 204 9.34 -28.33 -15.18
CA GLN A 204 10.24 -28.43 -16.34
C GLN A 204 9.62 -27.90 -17.64
N THR A 205 8.61 -27.02 -17.52
CA THR A 205 7.91 -26.40 -18.66
C THR A 205 8.47 -25.00 -18.87
N ARG A 206 8.96 -24.72 -20.07
CA ARG A 206 9.45 -23.38 -20.44
C ARG A 206 8.28 -22.46 -20.78
N VAL A 207 8.22 -21.35 -20.10
CA VAL A 207 7.28 -20.24 -20.33
C VAL A 207 8.09 -18.97 -20.60
N ARG A 208 7.63 -18.15 -21.56
CA ARG A 208 8.24 -16.86 -21.89
C ARG A 208 7.33 -15.74 -21.41
N ASP A 209 7.87 -14.55 -21.23
CA ASP A 209 7.07 -13.37 -20.85
C ASP A 209 5.94 -13.09 -21.83
N GLU A 210 6.15 -13.36 -23.14
CA GLU A 210 5.18 -13.20 -24.22
C GLU A 210 3.98 -14.16 -24.13
N ASP A 211 4.12 -15.28 -23.42
CA ASP A 211 3.05 -16.24 -23.20
C ASP A 211 1.99 -15.74 -22.21
N PHE A 212 2.34 -14.74 -21.36
CA PHE A 212 1.42 -14.12 -20.45
C PHE A 212 0.66 -12.98 -21.12
N LYS A 213 -0.66 -13.05 -21.11
CA LYS A 213 -1.53 -12.04 -21.72
C LYS A 213 -1.92 -10.98 -20.68
N LEU A 214 -1.05 -10.00 -20.45
CA LEU A 214 -1.24 -8.95 -19.45
C LEU A 214 -2.51 -8.13 -19.67
N GLU A 215 -2.92 -7.95 -20.92
CA GLU A 215 -4.13 -7.24 -21.32
C GLU A 215 -5.43 -7.90 -20.82
N THR A 216 -5.37 -9.17 -20.42
CA THR A 216 -6.52 -9.89 -19.85
C THR A 216 -6.68 -9.69 -18.35
N LEU A 217 -5.68 -9.11 -17.70
CA LEU A 217 -5.72 -8.86 -16.27
C LEU A 217 -6.57 -7.61 -15.96
N PRO A 218 -7.37 -7.65 -14.89
CA PRO A 218 -8.10 -6.47 -14.41
C PRO A 218 -7.14 -5.33 -14.07
N ALA A 219 -7.57 -4.08 -14.30
CA ALA A 219 -6.75 -2.90 -14.09
C ALA A 219 -6.19 -2.77 -12.66
N HIS A 220 -6.91 -3.24 -11.64
CA HIS A 220 -6.47 -3.20 -10.25
C HIS A 220 -5.27 -4.13 -9.94
N MET A 221 -4.90 -5.03 -10.86
CA MET A 221 -3.68 -5.83 -10.77
C MET A 221 -2.42 -5.06 -11.15
N PHE A 222 -2.56 -3.79 -11.50
CA PHE A 222 -1.45 -2.88 -11.80
C PHE A 222 -1.48 -1.70 -10.84
N MET A 223 -0.34 -1.40 -10.22
CA MET A 223 -0.20 -0.30 -9.27
C MET A 223 -0.49 1.05 -9.94
N ILE A 224 -1.21 1.91 -9.23
CA ILE A 224 -1.40 3.30 -9.60
C ILE A 224 -0.30 4.10 -8.92
N PHE A 225 0.38 4.95 -9.68
CA PHE A 225 1.36 5.91 -9.17
C PHE A 225 0.70 7.29 -9.12
N LYS A 226 0.66 7.89 -7.94
CA LYS A 226 0.15 9.23 -7.70
C LYS A 226 1.34 10.14 -7.40
N VAL A 227 1.70 10.98 -8.35
CA VAL A 227 2.78 11.97 -8.18
C VAL A 227 2.24 13.16 -7.38
N VAL A 228 2.95 13.53 -6.32
CA VAL A 228 2.57 14.62 -5.43
C VAL A 228 3.69 15.65 -5.28
N ASP A 229 3.30 16.91 -5.09
CA ASP A 229 4.23 18.00 -4.76
C ASP A 229 4.66 17.96 -3.28
N GLU A 230 5.47 18.93 -2.85
CA GLU A 230 5.96 19.05 -1.47
C GLU A 230 4.85 19.29 -0.45
N HIS A 231 3.68 19.75 -0.88
CA HIS A 231 2.51 20.00 -0.06
C HIS A 231 1.51 18.83 -0.07
N GLY A 232 1.84 17.73 -0.77
CA GLY A 232 0.98 16.56 -0.90
C GLY A 232 -0.15 16.71 -1.93
N ARG A 233 -0.14 17.80 -2.76
CA ARG A 233 -1.11 18.00 -3.82
C ARG A 233 -0.76 17.11 -5.01
N MET A 234 -1.77 16.46 -5.57
CA MET A 234 -1.62 15.61 -6.74
C MET A 234 -1.24 16.43 -7.98
N LEU A 235 -0.15 16.05 -8.64
CA LEU A 235 0.30 16.59 -9.91
C LEU A 235 -0.24 15.75 -11.08
N SER A 236 -0.06 14.44 -11.00
CA SER A 236 -0.56 13.48 -11.98
C SER A 236 -0.78 12.10 -11.32
N ALA A 237 -1.52 11.23 -12.00
CA ALA A 237 -1.69 9.85 -11.58
C ALA A 237 -1.89 8.93 -12.80
N GLY A 238 -1.34 7.72 -12.74
CA GLY A 238 -1.46 6.73 -13.80
C GLY A 238 -0.83 5.39 -13.43
N ARG A 239 -1.00 4.39 -14.29
CA ARG A 239 -0.39 3.06 -14.11
C ARG A 239 0.90 2.88 -14.90
N ASN A 240 1.18 3.79 -15.82
CA ASN A 240 2.43 3.77 -16.59
C ASN A 240 3.50 4.63 -15.93
N LEU A 241 4.34 3.99 -15.11
CA LEU A 241 5.41 4.69 -14.39
C LEU A 241 6.41 5.36 -15.34
N GLN A 242 6.74 4.74 -16.47
CA GLN A 242 7.70 5.30 -17.44
C GLN A 242 7.16 6.60 -18.07
N GLN A 243 5.88 6.62 -18.40
CA GLN A 243 5.22 7.83 -18.91
C GLN A 243 5.26 8.93 -17.85
N LEU A 244 4.94 8.64 -16.59
CA LEU A 244 4.97 9.62 -15.50
C LEU A 244 6.41 10.14 -15.25
N LYS A 245 7.41 9.25 -15.30
CA LYS A 245 8.82 9.65 -15.19
C LYS A 245 9.21 10.61 -16.34
N ALA A 246 8.83 10.32 -17.57
CA ALA A 246 9.11 11.18 -18.72
C ALA A 246 8.39 12.53 -18.62
N GLU A 247 7.13 12.54 -18.20
CA GLU A 247 6.32 13.75 -18.04
C GLU A 247 6.89 14.70 -17.00
N HIS A 248 7.47 14.16 -15.91
CA HIS A 248 7.98 14.95 -14.80
C HIS A 248 9.52 15.06 -14.74
N ALA A 249 10.26 14.53 -15.72
CA ALA A 249 11.71 14.42 -15.66
C ALA A 249 12.43 15.75 -15.33
N GLY A 250 12.09 16.84 -16.03
CA GLY A 250 12.71 18.15 -15.80
C GLY A 250 12.34 18.74 -14.42
N GLN A 251 11.09 18.63 -14.02
CA GLN A 251 10.63 19.14 -12.72
C GLN A 251 11.21 18.32 -11.56
N ALA A 252 11.32 17.02 -11.71
CA ALA A 252 11.91 16.14 -10.71
C ALA A 252 13.38 16.45 -10.49
N GLN A 253 14.15 16.70 -11.56
CA GLN A 253 15.55 17.07 -11.48
C GLN A 253 15.74 18.42 -10.77
N THR A 254 14.97 19.44 -11.15
CA THR A 254 15.04 20.77 -10.52
C THR A 254 14.65 20.70 -9.03
N ASN A 255 13.62 19.96 -8.72
CA ASN A 255 13.16 19.79 -7.33
C ASN A 255 14.19 19.02 -6.49
N PHE A 256 14.78 17.97 -7.04
CA PHE A 256 15.86 17.24 -6.39
C PHE A 256 17.10 18.12 -6.13
N GLN A 257 17.53 18.90 -7.11
CA GLN A 257 18.64 19.85 -6.96
C GLN A 257 18.36 20.88 -5.87
N HIS A 258 17.15 21.42 -5.81
CA HIS A 258 16.76 22.36 -4.76
C HIS A 258 16.79 21.72 -3.36
N ILE A 259 16.40 20.46 -3.24
CA ILE A 259 16.48 19.72 -1.97
C ILE A 259 17.93 19.42 -1.60
N ALA A 260 18.73 18.99 -2.57
CA ALA A 260 20.14 18.69 -2.38
C ALA A 260 20.91 19.94 -1.92
N SER A 261 20.63 21.11 -2.50
CA SER A 261 21.27 22.37 -2.12
C SER A 261 20.94 22.89 -0.71
N GLN A 262 19.98 22.27 -0.02
CA GLN A 262 19.65 22.58 1.37
C GLN A 262 20.29 21.62 2.38
N ASP A 263 20.92 20.55 1.93
CA ASP A 263 21.58 19.56 2.78
C ASP A 263 23.03 20.01 3.06
N LYS A 264 23.42 20.01 4.34
CA LYS A 264 24.76 20.46 4.77
C LYS A 264 25.88 19.61 4.19
N GLN A 265 25.67 18.30 4.02
CA GLN A 265 26.67 17.41 3.45
C GLN A 265 26.89 17.69 1.95
N VAL A 266 25.82 18.08 1.25
CA VAL A 266 25.90 18.45 -0.17
C VAL A 266 26.49 19.85 -0.32
N LEU A 267 26.19 20.78 0.59
CA LEU A 267 26.78 22.13 0.57
C LEU A 267 28.30 22.09 0.75
N GLU A 268 28.85 21.20 1.56
CA GLU A 268 30.30 21.01 1.70
C GLU A 268 30.97 20.59 0.37
N PHE A 269 30.23 19.87 -0.52
CA PHE A 269 30.70 19.51 -1.85
C PHE A 269 30.46 20.62 -2.92
N LEU A 270 29.41 21.43 -2.73
CA LEU A 270 29.01 22.48 -3.67
C LEU A 270 29.75 23.83 -3.41
N ASP A 271 30.35 24.00 -2.24
CA ASP A 271 31.04 25.25 -1.85
C ASP A 271 32.40 25.44 -2.59
N THR A 272 32.75 24.53 -3.46
CA THR A 272 33.88 24.67 -4.39
C THR A 272 33.43 25.38 -5.67
N GLU A 273 33.56 26.70 -5.68
CA GLU A 273 33.46 27.54 -6.89
C GLU A 273 34.37 27.01 -7.99
N GLN A 274 33.80 26.82 -9.20
CA GLN A 274 34.48 26.44 -10.46
C GLN A 274 35.78 25.66 -10.24
N ILE A 275 35.66 24.34 -10.13
CA ILE A 275 36.81 23.46 -10.04
C ILE A 275 37.51 23.46 -11.41
N VAL A 276 38.64 24.18 -11.49
CA VAL A 276 39.50 24.24 -12.68
C VAL A 276 40.58 23.15 -12.66
N ASP A 277 40.73 22.44 -11.54
CA ASP A 277 41.75 21.42 -11.35
C ASP A 277 41.21 20.24 -10.51
N TRP A 278 41.73 19.04 -10.67
CA TRP A 278 41.33 17.86 -9.95
C TRP A 278 41.89 17.86 -8.50
N SER A 279 41.40 18.78 -7.69
CA SER A 279 41.88 18.99 -6.31
C SER A 279 40.97 18.46 -5.22
N PHE A 280 39.79 17.92 -5.59
CA PHE A 280 38.76 17.48 -4.67
C PHE A 280 38.81 15.95 -4.32
N GLY A 281 39.82 15.23 -4.83
CA GLY A 281 39.97 13.79 -4.57
C GLY A 281 39.04 12.91 -5.42
N GLU A 282 38.50 11.84 -4.85
CA GLU A 282 37.56 10.94 -5.52
C GLU A 282 36.14 11.44 -5.33
N LEU A 283 35.35 11.51 -6.40
CA LEU A 283 33.93 11.75 -6.31
C LEU A 283 33.27 10.51 -5.68
N PRO A 284 32.44 10.66 -4.65
CA PRO A 284 31.72 9.54 -4.10
C PRO A 284 30.74 8.97 -5.15
N GLU A 285 30.66 7.65 -5.26
CA GLU A 285 29.72 6.99 -6.17
C GLU A 285 28.26 7.35 -5.85
N VAL A 286 27.97 7.62 -4.57
CA VAL A 286 26.63 7.87 -4.07
C VAL A 286 26.67 8.92 -2.96
N LEU A 287 25.77 9.89 -3.01
CA LEU A 287 25.50 10.85 -1.94
C LEU A 287 24.16 10.53 -1.29
N GLU A 288 24.16 10.31 0.02
CA GLU A 288 22.95 10.13 0.81
C GLU A 288 22.46 11.49 1.34
N ILE A 289 21.30 11.95 0.86
CA ILE A 289 20.66 13.18 1.28
C ILE A 289 19.56 12.86 2.27
N LYS A 290 19.60 13.42 3.49
CA LYS A 290 18.62 13.14 4.55
C LYS A 290 17.63 14.29 4.72
N ARG A 291 16.32 14.02 4.58
CA ARG A 291 15.26 14.99 4.82
C ARG A 291 14.08 14.35 5.57
N LYS A 292 13.64 14.93 6.69
CA LYS A 292 12.46 14.48 7.47
C LYS A 292 12.40 12.96 7.71
N ASN A 293 13.49 12.35 8.16
CA ASN A 293 13.60 10.89 8.39
C ASN A 293 13.54 10.02 7.11
N GLN A 294 13.74 10.59 5.95
CA GLN A 294 13.88 9.87 4.67
C GLN A 294 15.28 10.08 4.13
N SER A 295 15.81 9.06 3.49
CA SER A 295 17.13 9.07 2.86
C SER A 295 16.95 9.00 1.34
N PHE A 296 17.66 9.85 0.61
CA PHE A 296 17.67 9.91 -0.85
C PHE A 296 19.05 9.65 -1.37
N ILE A 297 19.14 8.93 -2.47
CA ILE A 297 20.39 8.64 -3.13
C ILE A 297 20.57 9.61 -4.31
N GLY A 298 21.64 10.39 -4.27
CA GLY A 298 22.10 11.22 -5.38
C GLY A 298 23.37 10.64 -5.98
N TYR A 299 23.52 10.77 -7.29
CA TYR A 299 24.73 10.41 -8.01
C TYR A 299 25.42 11.70 -8.45
N PRO A 300 26.56 12.07 -7.85
CA PRO A 300 27.28 13.26 -8.26
C PRO A 300 27.85 13.06 -9.67
N ALA A 301 27.75 14.10 -10.50
CA ALA A 301 28.31 14.12 -11.84
C ALA A 301 29.02 15.45 -12.09
N LEU A 302 30.14 15.39 -12.77
CA LEU A 302 30.79 16.59 -13.32
C LEU A 302 30.04 17.03 -14.59
N ILE A 303 29.70 18.31 -14.69
CA ILE A 303 28.99 18.88 -15.82
C ILE A 303 29.92 19.89 -16.51
#